data_a10f096aafee19e9afe1405c5fcbe5a2
#
_entry.id   a10f096aafee19e9afe1405c5fcbe5a2
#
_cell.length_a   1.000
_cell.length_b   1.000
_cell.length_c   1.000
_cell.angle_alpha   90.00
_cell.angle_beta   90.00
_cell.angle_gamma   90.00
#
_symmetry.space_group_name_H-M   'P 1'
#
loop_
_entity.id
_entity.type
_entity.pdbx_description
1 polymer ?
#
loop_
_entity_poly.entity_id
_entity_poly.type
_entity_poly.pdbx_seq_one_letter_code
_entity_poly.pdbx_strand_id
1 'polypeptide(L)'
;MTETKTTLGSNPAMSRRVFVCGLAALAGMGGAGLDVTKAFAQAPASAQKIADHFSSVKTMSGEFVQFGPRGEQTGGKFYIRRPGRIRFNYEAPSPMRVIADGKSVVIGNMKLKTWDIYPLSKTPLALLLDDRIDLKGKMVRDVKEEPDLITIKLGDKSVFADSTITMMFDPKTYDLRQWTITDAQKKDTSVMIFNVKTGMALDDKVFQIPYDEVRNKRGG
;
A
#
# COMPACT_ATOMS: atom_id res chain seq x y z
N MET A 1 15.82 -19.67 62.83
CA MET A 1 16.92 -18.79 63.30
C MET A 1 17.36 -18.04 62.04
N THR A 2 17.22 -16.76 61.80
CA THR A 2 16.92 -15.59 62.62
C THR A 2 16.31 -14.54 61.72
N GLU A 3 15.22 -13.94 62.17
CA GLU A 3 14.64 -12.72 61.60
C GLU A 3 15.57 -11.53 61.78
N THR A 4 15.42 -10.50 60.90
CA THR A 4 15.47 -9.09 61.27
C THR A 4 14.97 -8.28 60.07
N LYS A 5 13.87 -7.74 59.99
CA LYS A 5 13.03 -6.64 60.49
C LYS A 5 13.71 -5.25 60.46
N THR A 6 13.00 -4.33 59.74
CA THR A 6 12.78 -2.90 60.02
C THR A 6 13.84 -1.95 59.41
N THR A 7 13.48 -0.83 58.71
CA THR A 7 12.66 0.28 59.20
C THR A 7 12.22 1.23 58.07
N LEU A 8 11.08 1.83 58.30
CA LEU A 8 10.48 3.03 57.71
C LEU A 8 11.34 4.30 57.90
N GLY A 9 11.22 5.22 57.00
CA GLY A 9 11.63 6.62 57.17
C GLY A 9 11.10 7.44 56.01
N SER A 10 9.93 7.95 56.10
CA SER A 10 9.38 9.26 56.45
C SER A 10 9.73 10.38 55.47
N ASN A 11 8.68 10.86 54.80
CA ASN A 11 8.57 12.17 54.13
C ASN A 11 8.90 13.32 55.09
N PRO A 12 9.29 14.46 54.53
CA PRO A 12 8.56 15.65 54.95
C PRO A 12 8.02 16.52 53.81
N ALA A 13 6.93 17.13 54.20
CA ALA A 13 6.02 17.98 53.47
C ALA A 13 6.53 19.43 53.29
N MET A 14 5.87 20.06 52.31
CA MET A 14 5.42 21.46 52.27
C MET A 14 6.42 22.62 52.42
N SER A 15 6.45 23.45 51.39
CA SER A 15 6.39 24.88 51.62
C SER A 15 5.66 25.63 50.52
N ARG A 16 4.50 26.13 50.88
CA ARG A 16 3.72 27.16 50.15
C ARG A 16 4.48 28.49 50.26
N ARG A 17 4.72 29.14 49.13
CA ARG A 17 4.90 30.61 49.14
C ARG A 17 3.99 31.22 48.09
N VAL A 18 2.91 31.77 48.62
CA VAL A 18 2.02 32.74 48.00
C VAL A 18 2.80 34.03 47.81
N PHE A 19 2.78 34.62 46.63
CA PHE A 19 3.00 36.03 46.40
C PHE A 19 1.85 36.57 45.52
N VAL A 20 1.09 37.42 46.17
CA VAL A 20 0.02 38.23 45.59
C VAL A 20 0.61 39.58 45.19
N CYS A 21 0.05 40.14 44.15
CA CYS A 21 -0.09 41.55 43.75
C CYS A 21 0.58 41.95 42.47
N GLY A 22 -0.29 42.45 41.60
CA GLY A 22 0.07 43.28 40.45
C GLY A 22 -1.01 43.36 39.40
N LEU A 23 -2.12 44.05 39.74
CA LEU A 23 -3.14 44.49 38.76
C LEU A 23 -2.54 45.53 37.83
N ALA A 24 -2.52 45.31 36.52
CA ALA A 24 -2.47 46.36 35.53
C ALA A 24 -3.33 45.97 34.33
N ALA A 25 -4.48 46.60 34.22
CA ALA A 25 -5.35 46.56 33.07
C ALA A 25 -4.71 47.33 31.91
N LEU A 26 -4.63 46.70 30.73
CA LEU A 26 -4.59 47.41 29.46
C LEU A 26 -5.46 46.67 28.43
N ALA A 27 -6.47 47.40 28.05
CA ALA A 27 -7.42 47.02 27.03
C ALA A 27 -6.77 47.02 25.62
N GLY A 28 -7.27 46.11 24.78
CA GLY A 28 -7.32 46.40 23.34
C GLY A 28 -6.43 45.54 22.48
N MET A 29 -7.11 44.93 21.59
CA MET A 29 -6.81 44.62 20.19
C MET A 29 -6.76 43.15 19.81
N GLY A 30 -7.81 42.82 19.06
CA GLY A 30 -7.72 42.03 17.85
C GLY A 30 -7.23 40.59 18.02
N GLY A 31 -8.14 39.67 18.34
CA GLY A 31 -7.91 38.24 18.09
C GLY A 31 -7.78 38.00 16.59
N ALA A 32 -6.57 38.09 16.04
CA ALA A 32 -6.30 37.42 14.77
C ALA A 32 -6.29 35.93 15.06
N GLY A 33 -7.40 35.28 14.75
CA GLY A 33 -7.49 33.83 14.67
C GLY A 33 -6.42 33.39 13.69
N LEU A 34 -5.36 32.75 14.18
CA LEU A 34 -4.46 32.01 13.33
C LEU A 34 -5.28 30.80 12.87
N ASP A 35 -5.93 30.95 11.71
CA ASP A 35 -6.39 29.82 10.93
C ASP A 35 -5.14 28.97 10.64
N VAL A 36 -4.94 27.96 11.44
CA VAL A 36 -4.01 26.88 11.13
C VAL A 36 -4.64 26.11 9.98
N THR A 37 -4.56 26.69 8.77
CA THR A 37 -4.80 25.92 7.55
C THR A 37 -3.80 24.77 7.62
N LYS A 38 -4.32 23.54 7.82
CA LYS A 38 -3.56 22.32 7.60
C LYS A 38 -3.08 22.39 6.16
N ALA A 39 -1.87 22.87 5.96
CA ALA A 39 -1.18 22.76 4.70
C ALA A 39 -1.10 21.23 4.44
N PHE A 40 -1.88 20.75 3.50
CA PHE A 40 -1.65 19.42 2.94
C PHE A 40 -0.24 19.48 2.38
N ALA A 41 0.69 18.80 3.04
CA ALA A 41 2.06 18.73 2.58
C ALA A 41 2.02 18.23 1.13
N GLN A 42 2.46 19.06 0.20
CA GLN A 42 2.58 18.66 -1.19
C GLN A 42 3.52 17.47 -1.25
N ALA A 43 3.16 16.43 -2.02
CA ALA A 43 4.02 15.28 -2.18
C ALA A 43 5.44 15.73 -2.59
N PRO A 44 6.50 15.14 -2.03
CA PRO A 44 7.87 15.48 -2.36
C PRO A 44 8.12 15.43 -3.87
N ALA A 45 8.98 16.31 -4.38
CA ALA A 45 9.24 16.43 -5.82
C ALA A 45 9.78 15.15 -6.46
N SER A 46 10.52 14.35 -5.69
CA SER A 46 11.02 13.03 -6.08
C SER A 46 9.89 12.01 -6.22
N ALA A 47 8.94 11.98 -5.28
CA ALA A 47 7.78 11.13 -5.38
C ALA A 47 6.92 11.44 -6.61
N GLN A 48 6.81 12.73 -7.00
CA GLN A 48 6.11 13.11 -8.22
C GLN A 48 6.84 12.59 -9.47
N LYS A 49 8.17 12.71 -9.52
CA LYS A 49 8.97 12.17 -10.63
C LYS A 49 8.80 10.65 -10.76
N ILE A 50 8.78 9.93 -9.64
CA ILE A 50 8.53 8.49 -9.61
C ILE A 50 7.13 8.16 -10.13
N ALA A 51 6.10 8.88 -9.67
CA ALA A 51 4.74 8.67 -10.12
C ALA A 51 4.61 8.91 -11.64
N ASP A 52 5.27 9.94 -12.17
CA ASP A 52 5.28 10.26 -13.58
C ASP A 52 6.05 9.20 -14.40
N HIS A 53 7.24 8.78 -13.93
CA HIS A 53 8.00 7.68 -14.55
C HIS A 53 7.20 6.39 -14.58
N PHE A 54 6.69 5.95 -13.43
CA PHE A 54 5.88 4.74 -13.32
C PHE A 54 4.65 4.77 -14.23
N SER A 55 4.00 5.94 -14.35
CA SER A 55 2.83 6.13 -15.23
C SER A 55 3.21 6.07 -16.72
N SER A 56 4.46 6.39 -17.06
CA SER A 56 4.96 6.30 -18.45
C SER A 56 5.18 4.86 -18.89
N VAL A 57 5.46 3.93 -17.97
CA VAL A 57 5.71 2.52 -18.27
C VAL A 57 4.37 1.80 -18.50
N LYS A 58 4.00 1.62 -19.76
CA LYS A 58 2.70 1.00 -20.14
C LYS A 58 2.72 -0.52 -20.10
N THR A 59 3.85 -1.14 -20.40
CA THR A 59 4.01 -2.60 -20.37
C THR A 59 5.25 -2.99 -19.60
N MET A 60 5.14 -4.05 -18.82
CA MET A 60 6.27 -4.69 -18.16
C MET A 60 6.05 -6.19 -18.02
N SER A 61 7.14 -6.94 -18.01
CA SER A 61 7.17 -8.36 -17.67
C SER A 61 8.45 -8.68 -16.92
N GLY A 62 8.45 -9.77 -16.20
CA GLY A 62 9.60 -10.21 -15.43
C GLY A 62 9.26 -11.41 -14.58
N GLU A 63 10.05 -11.57 -13.54
CA GLU A 63 9.89 -12.61 -12.53
C GLU A 63 9.45 -11.98 -11.21
N PHE A 64 8.79 -12.77 -10.37
CA PHE A 64 8.36 -12.30 -9.07
C PHE A 64 8.55 -13.35 -7.99
N VAL A 65 8.68 -12.87 -6.76
CA VAL A 65 8.52 -13.66 -5.54
C VAL A 65 7.42 -13.01 -4.73
N GLN A 66 6.46 -13.81 -4.28
CA GLN A 66 5.37 -13.39 -3.43
C GLN A 66 5.50 -14.02 -2.04
N PHE A 67 5.30 -13.19 -1.03
CA PHE A 67 5.18 -13.61 0.37
C PHE A 67 3.73 -13.40 0.80
N GLY A 68 3.09 -14.47 1.19
CA GLY A 68 1.72 -14.44 1.70
C GLY A 68 1.65 -14.10 3.19
N PRO A 69 0.42 -13.93 3.72
CA PRO A 69 0.20 -13.43 5.08
C PRO A 69 0.66 -14.37 6.20
N ARG A 70 0.99 -15.61 5.90
CA ARG A 70 1.52 -16.59 6.86
C ARG A 70 2.99 -16.91 6.62
N GLY A 71 3.66 -16.11 5.77
CA GLY A 71 5.06 -16.31 5.40
C GLY A 71 5.27 -17.33 4.28
N GLU A 72 4.19 -17.86 3.66
CA GLU A 72 4.31 -18.71 2.49
C GLU A 72 4.96 -17.95 1.34
N GLN A 73 5.93 -18.59 0.69
CA GLN A 73 6.65 -18.04 -0.45
C GLN A 73 6.28 -18.78 -1.73
N THR A 74 5.95 -18.01 -2.76
CA THR A 74 5.70 -18.52 -4.11
C THR A 74 6.37 -17.58 -5.11
N GLY A 75 6.53 -18.01 -6.36
CA GLY A 75 7.13 -17.18 -7.39
C GLY A 75 6.65 -17.57 -8.77
N GLY A 76 7.19 -16.90 -9.78
CA GLY A 76 6.86 -17.16 -11.16
C GLY A 76 7.12 -15.97 -12.08
N LYS A 77 6.35 -15.90 -13.17
CA LYS A 77 6.44 -14.84 -14.17
C LYS A 77 5.23 -13.95 -14.16
N PHE A 78 5.44 -12.65 -14.33
CA PHE A 78 4.36 -11.68 -14.42
C PHE A 78 4.39 -10.91 -15.73
N TYR A 79 3.22 -10.40 -16.11
CA TYR A 79 2.98 -9.53 -17.24
C TYR A 79 2.01 -8.44 -16.81
N ILE A 80 2.35 -7.18 -17.08
CA ILE A 80 1.48 -6.02 -16.82
C ILE A 80 1.34 -5.24 -18.11
N ARG A 81 0.11 -4.80 -18.41
CA ARG A 81 -0.20 -3.81 -19.42
C ARG A 81 -1.24 -2.84 -18.88
N ARG A 82 -0.84 -1.59 -18.70
CA ARG A 82 -1.74 -0.56 -18.23
C ARG A 82 -2.61 0.00 -19.37
N PRO A 83 -3.85 0.38 -19.05
CA PRO A 83 -4.49 0.25 -17.75
C PRO A 83 -5.07 -1.16 -17.47
N GLY A 84 -5.08 -1.54 -16.21
CA GLY A 84 -5.94 -2.58 -15.68
C GLY A 84 -5.58 -4.03 -15.96
N ARG A 85 -4.52 -4.34 -16.70
CA ARG A 85 -4.21 -5.71 -17.12
C ARG A 85 -2.98 -6.25 -16.44
N ILE A 86 -3.13 -7.43 -15.83
CA ILE A 86 -2.04 -8.15 -15.19
C ILE A 86 -2.25 -9.66 -15.34
N ARG A 87 -1.16 -10.39 -15.41
CA ARG A 87 -1.14 -11.84 -15.30
C ARG A 87 0.03 -12.29 -14.46
N PHE A 88 -0.24 -13.17 -13.51
CA PHE A 88 0.74 -13.95 -12.77
C PHE A 88 0.61 -15.42 -13.12
N ASN A 89 1.70 -16.00 -13.59
CA ASN A 89 1.87 -17.42 -13.77
C ASN A 89 2.79 -17.92 -12.67
N TYR A 90 2.20 -18.57 -11.67
CA TYR A 90 2.97 -19.15 -10.58
C TYR A 90 3.66 -20.44 -11.05
N GLU A 91 4.86 -20.66 -10.57
CA GLU A 91 5.62 -21.89 -10.81
C GLU A 91 5.27 -22.98 -9.79
N ALA A 92 5.52 -24.23 -10.19
CA ALA A 92 5.32 -25.37 -9.29
C ALA A 92 6.13 -25.19 -7.98
N PRO A 93 5.59 -25.62 -6.84
CA PRO A 93 4.37 -26.42 -6.67
C PRO A 93 3.07 -25.60 -6.57
N SER A 94 3.10 -24.27 -6.74
CA SER A 94 1.92 -23.43 -6.61
C SER A 94 0.97 -23.65 -7.81
N PRO A 95 -0.31 -24.02 -7.56
CA PRO A 95 -1.30 -24.16 -8.63
C PRO A 95 -1.99 -22.85 -8.98
N MET A 96 -1.51 -21.71 -8.45
CA MET A 96 -2.20 -20.45 -8.53
C MET A 96 -2.03 -19.78 -9.89
N ARG A 97 -3.03 -18.99 -10.27
CA ARG A 97 -3.00 -18.07 -11.41
C ARG A 97 -3.82 -16.83 -11.07
N VAL A 98 -3.30 -15.67 -11.42
CA VAL A 98 -4.02 -14.41 -11.29
C VAL A 98 -4.07 -13.73 -12.65
N ILE A 99 -5.26 -13.30 -13.06
CA ILE A 99 -5.46 -12.58 -14.33
C ILE A 99 -6.41 -11.41 -14.08
N ALA A 100 -6.04 -10.22 -14.55
CA ALA A 100 -6.97 -9.10 -14.71
C ALA A 100 -7.00 -8.63 -16.17
N ASP A 101 -8.22 -8.34 -16.65
CA ASP A 101 -8.49 -7.96 -18.04
C ASP A 101 -8.83 -6.46 -18.21
N GLY A 102 -8.77 -5.69 -17.14
CA GLY A 102 -9.16 -4.28 -17.08
C GLY A 102 -10.51 -4.04 -16.41
N LYS A 103 -11.35 -5.05 -16.26
CA LYS A 103 -12.66 -4.97 -15.58
C LYS A 103 -12.73 -5.85 -14.35
N SER A 104 -12.27 -7.06 -14.48
CA SER A 104 -12.30 -8.10 -13.44
C SER A 104 -10.88 -8.56 -13.12
N VAL A 105 -10.67 -9.04 -11.91
CA VAL A 105 -9.53 -9.86 -11.53
C VAL A 105 -10.02 -11.21 -11.07
N VAL A 106 -9.39 -12.27 -11.57
CA VAL A 106 -9.66 -13.65 -11.16
C VAL A 106 -8.44 -14.26 -10.51
N ILE A 107 -8.70 -15.04 -9.48
CA ILE A 107 -7.70 -15.85 -8.76
C ILE A 107 -8.10 -17.31 -8.96
N GLY A 108 -7.27 -18.07 -9.65
CA GLY A 108 -7.53 -19.46 -9.99
C GLY A 108 -6.62 -20.41 -9.24
N ASN A 109 -7.17 -21.54 -8.79
CA ASN A 109 -6.41 -22.70 -8.37
C ASN A 109 -6.54 -23.79 -9.46
N MET A 110 -5.51 -23.98 -10.23
CA MET A 110 -5.51 -24.87 -11.40
C MET A 110 -5.64 -26.34 -11.01
N LYS A 111 -5.15 -26.74 -9.82
CA LYS A 111 -5.26 -28.09 -9.30
C LYS A 111 -6.69 -28.42 -8.88
N LEU A 112 -7.34 -27.50 -8.17
CA LEU A 112 -8.73 -27.64 -7.73
C LEU A 112 -9.73 -27.21 -8.81
N LYS A 113 -9.23 -26.61 -9.89
CA LYS A 113 -10.03 -25.97 -10.94
C LYS A 113 -11.05 -24.97 -10.37
N THR A 114 -10.72 -24.21 -9.34
CA THR A 114 -11.57 -23.18 -8.71
C THR A 114 -11.13 -21.80 -9.15
N TRP A 115 -12.11 -20.86 -9.22
CA TRP A 115 -11.89 -19.49 -9.61
C TRP A 115 -12.71 -18.57 -8.70
N ASP A 116 -12.03 -17.55 -8.16
CA ASP A 116 -12.67 -16.42 -7.51
C ASP A 116 -12.59 -15.23 -8.44
N ILE A 117 -13.69 -14.49 -8.58
CA ILE A 117 -13.76 -13.30 -9.43
C ILE A 117 -14.18 -12.08 -8.63
N TYR A 118 -13.47 -10.97 -8.83
CA TYR A 118 -13.71 -9.68 -8.17
C TYR A 118 -13.73 -8.56 -9.21
N PRO A 119 -14.56 -7.52 -9.05
CA PRO A 119 -14.41 -6.30 -9.82
C PRO A 119 -13.04 -5.67 -9.54
N LEU A 120 -12.22 -5.44 -10.57
CA LEU A 120 -10.87 -4.88 -10.39
C LEU A 120 -10.92 -3.54 -9.63
N SER A 121 -11.90 -2.68 -9.96
CA SER A 121 -12.11 -1.37 -9.33
C SER A 121 -12.40 -1.41 -7.82
N LYS A 122 -12.70 -2.58 -7.27
CA LYS A 122 -12.91 -2.79 -5.83
C LYS A 122 -11.71 -3.40 -5.12
N THR A 123 -10.60 -3.54 -5.80
CA THR A 123 -9.35 -4.08 -5.25
C THR A 123 -8.24 -3.03 -5.27
N PRO A 124 -7.33 -2.99 -4.28
CA PRO A 124 -6.17 -2.09 -4.29
C PRO A 124 -5.25 -2.31 -5.49
N LEU A 125 -5.34 -3.48 -6.14
CA LEU A 125 -4.59 -3.79 -7.36
C LEU A 125 -4.92 -2.81 -8.50
N ALA A 126 -6.13 -2.26 -8.53
CA ALA A 126 -6.51 -1.23 -9.50
C ALA A 126 -5.55 -0.04 -9.48
N LEU A 127 -5.08 0.38 -8.29
CA LEU A 127 -4.16 1.50 -8.13
C LEU A 127 -2.76 1.22 -8.72
N LEU A 128 -2.28 -0.03 -8.62
CA LEU A 128 -1.05 -0.46 -9.29
C LEU A 128 -1.19 -0.43 -10.81
N LEU A 129 -2.38 -0.76 -11.30
CA LEU A 129 -2.67 -0.94 -12.72
C LEU A 129 -3.28 0.30 -13.38
N ASP A 130 -3.41 1.40 -12.66
CA ASP A 130 -3.91 2.66 -13.21
C ASP A 130 -2.92 3.24 -14.24
N ASP A 131 -3.44 4.03 -15.16
CA ASP A 131 -2.64 4.76 -16.13
C ASP A 131 -1.73 5.80 -15.48
N ARG A 132 -2.15 6.33 -14.33
CA ARG A 132 -1.45 7.39 -13.62
C ARG A 132 -1.61 7.26 -12.11
N ILE A 133 -0.51 7.45 -11.38
CA ILE A 133 -0.55 7.67 -9.93
C ILE A 133 -0.80 9.15 -9.68
N ASP A 134 -1.97 9.47 -9.11
CA ASP A 134 -2.29 10.84 -8.68
C ASP A 134 -1.88 11.05 -7.21
N LEU A 135 -0.73 11.68 -7.00
CA LEU A 135 -0.22 12.00 -5.66
C LEU A 135 -0.96 13.15 -4.96
N LYS A 136 -1.82 13.88 -5.67
CA LYS A 136 -2.67 14.94 -5.10
C LYS A 136 -4.06 14.41 -4.74
N GLY A 137 -4.37 13.20 -5.17
CA GLY A 137 -5.68 12.58 -4.96
C GLY A 137 -5.93 12.11 -3.53
N LYS A 138 -7.21 11.92 -3.21
CA LYS A 138 -7.67 11.42 -1.90
C LYS A 138 -7.17 9.99 -1.58
N MET A 139 -6.63 9.29 -2.56
CA MET A 139 -6.12 7.93 -2.41
C MET A 139 -4.76 7.87 -1.71
N VAL A 140 -3.98 8.97 -1.72
CA VAL A 140 -2.66 8.99 -1.07
C VAL A 140 -2.84 8.97 0.45
N ARG A 141 -2.20 8.01 1.09
CA ARG A 141 -2.19 7.85 2.55
C ARG A 141 -0.88 8.26 3.17
N ASP A 142 0.22 7.94 2.48
CA ASP A 142 1.56 8.25 2.94
C ASP A 142 2.55 8.27 1.78
N VAL A 143 3.57 9.12 1.89
CA VAL A 143 4.73 9.13 0.99
C VAL A 143 5.97 9.30 1.85
N LYS A 144 6.86 8.31 1.82
CA LYS A 144 8.10 8.29 2.58
C LYS A 144 9.29 8.21 1.63
N GLU A 145 10.24 9.11 1.81
CA GLU A 145 11.49 9.13 1.07
C GLU A 145 12.65 8.76 2.00
N GLU A 146 13.39 7.76 1.60
CA GLU A 146 14.62 7.30 2.23
C GLU A 146 15.74 7.28 1.18
N PRO A 147 17.01 7.31 1.55
CA PRO A 147 18.12 7.41 0.59
C PRO A 147 18.15 6.29 -0.45
N ASP A 148 17.62 5.12 -0.11
CA ASP A 148 17.65 3.89 -0.92
C ASP A 148 16.26 3.38 -1.32
N LEU A 149 15.19 4.03 -0.85
CA LEU A 149 13.82 3.60 -1.10
C LEU A 149 12.83 4.76 -1.04
N ILE A 150 11.91 4.81 -2.00
CA ILE A 150 10.73 5.68 -1.92
C ILE A 150 9.49 4.81 -1.83
N THR A 151 8.69 5.08 -0.81
CA THR A 151 7.47 4.34 -0.50
C THR A 151 6.25 5.22 -0.70
N ILE A 152 5.29 4.75 -1.50
CA ILE A 152 4.00 5.42 -1.74
C ILE A 152 2.90 4.47 -1.29
N LYS A 153 2.12 4.89 -0.29
CA LYS A 153 0.97 4.14 0.22
C LYS A 153 -0.32 4.75 -0.28
N LEU A 154 -1.12 3.94 -0.94
CA LEU A 154 -2.41 4.34 -1.50
C LEU A 154 -3.55 3.49 -0.92
N GLY A 155 -4.74 4.07 -0.85
CA GLY A 155 -5.94 3.37 -0.43
C GLY A 155 -7.09 4.33 -0.15
N ASP A 156 -8.31 3.82 -0.21
CA ASP A 156 -9.53 4.52 0.16
C ASP A 156 -10.49 3.55 0.85
N LYS A 157 -10.82 3.84 2.09
CA LYS A 157 -11.72 3.00 2.90
C LYS A 157 -13.08 2.80 2.26
N SER A 158 -13.62 3.84 1.61
CA SER A 158 -14.93 3.79 0.95
C SER A 158 -14.95 2.90 -0.28
N VAL A 159 -13.79 2.69 -0.91
CA VAL A 159 -13.65 1.91 -2.15
C VAL A 159 -13.10 0.50 -1.87
N PHE A 160 -12.11 0.39 -0.98
CA PHE A 160 -11.32 -0.83 -0.77
C PHE A 160 -11.50 -1.44 0.64
N ALA A 161 -12.49 -1.00 1.42
CA ALA A 161 -12.81 -1.56 2.76
C ALA A 161 -11.58 -1.68 3.67
N ASP A 162 -10.87 -0.58 3.93
CA ASP A 162 -9.62 -0.52 4.72
C ASP A 162 -8.40 -1.24 4.12
N SER A 163 -8.52 -1.81 2.93
CA SER A 163 -7.35 -2.35 2.23
C SER A 163 -6.49 -1.23 1.63
N THR A 164 -5.18 -1.45 1.58
CA THR A 164 -4.22 -0.49 1.01
C THR A 164 -3.23 -1.19 0.10
N ILE A 165 -2.58 -0.42 -0.78
CA ILE A 165 -1.38 -0.87 -1.49
C ILE A 165 -0.23 0.06 -1.14
N THR A 166 0.92 -0.52 -0.81
CA THR A 166 2.19 0.16 -0.57
C THR A 166 3.13 -0.21 -1.69
N MET A 167 3.58 0.77 -2.46
CA MET A 167 4.51 0.58 -3.58
C MET A 167 5.88 1.12 -3.20
N MET A 168 6.92 0.39 -3.54
CA MET A 168 8.31 0.69 -3.19
C MET A 168 9.14 0.82 -4.46
N PHE A 169 9.83 1.95 -4.59
CA PHE A 169 10.55 2.35 -5.79
C PHE A 169 12.03 2.61 -5.49
N ASP A 170 12.86 2.34 -6.48
CA ASP A 170 14.24 2.78 -6.49
C ASP A 170 14.32 4.31 -6.66
N PRO A 171 14.99 5.06 -5.77
CA PRO A 171 15.07 6.51 -5.88
C PRO A 171 15.98 7.00 -7.01
N LYS A 172 16.83 6.13 -7.59
CA LYS A 172 17.78 6.48 -8.66
C LYS A 172 17.21 6.18 -10.04
N THR A 173 16.59 5.00 -10.21
CA THR A 173 16.04 4.55 -11.50
C THR A 173 14.54 4.79 -11.62
N TYR A 174 13.86 5.06 -10.50
CA TYR A 174 12.41 5.21 -10.37
C TYR A 174 11.61 3.94 -10.70
N ASP A 175 12.30 2.80 -10.78
CA ASP A 175 11.66 1.53 -11.05
C ASP A 175 10.93 0.99 -9.83
N LEU A 176 9.77 0.40 -10.07
CA LEU A 176 9.06 -0.36 -9.05
C LEU A 176 9.87 -1.61 -8.68
N ARG A 177 10.14 -1.79 -7.39
CA ARG A 177 10.84 -2.97 -6.84
C ARG A 177 9.90 -3.96 -6.18
N GLN A 178 8.89 -3.43 -5.48
CA GLN A 178 7.99 -4.23 -4.66
C GLN A 178 6.66 -3.50 -4.48
N TRP A 179 5.62 -4.26 -4.26
CA TRP A 179 4.40 -3.74 -3.62
C TRP A 179 3.87 -4.70 -2.57
N THR A 180 3.11 -4.16 -1.62
CA THR A 180 2.43 -4.91 -0.57
C THR A 180 0.97 -4.50 -0.56
N ILE A 181 0.07 -5.47 -0.67
CA ILE A 181 -1.36 -5.28 -0.42
C ILE A 181 -1.63 -5.69 1.02
N THR A 182 -2.12 -4.73 1.80
CA THR A 182 -2.63 -4.97 3.15
C THR A 182 -4.16 -5.07 3.06
N ASP A 183 -4.73 -6.21 3.41
CA ASP A 183 -6.18 -6.42 3.38
C ASP A 183 -6.90 -5.76 4.56
N ALA A 184 -8.24 -5.83 4.58
CA ALA A 184 -9.05 -5.25 5.65
C ALA A 184 -8.81 -5.91 7.03
N GLN A 185 -8.27 -7.13 7.07
CA GLN A 185 -7.86 -7.84 8.28
C GLN A 185 -6.41 -7.55 8.69
N LYS A 186 -5.76 -6.58 8.01
CA LYS A 186 -4.36 -6.19 8.23
C LYS A 186 -3.34 -7.31 7.93
N LYS A 187 -3.70 -8.18 7.00
CA LYS A 187 -2.81 -9.22 6.50
C LYS A 187 -2.12 -8.73 5.23
N ASP A 188 -0.82 -8.94 5.18
CA ASP A 188 0.03 -8.48 4.08
C ASP A 188 0.28 -9.58 3.06
N THR A 189 0.19 -9.20 1.79
CA THR A 189 0.72 -9.98 0.66
C THR A 189 1.69 -9.09 -0.09
N SER A 190 2.97 -9.46 -0.07
CA SER A 190 4.05 -8.70 -0.70
C SER A 190 4.53 -9.39 -1.97
N VAL A 191 4.78 -8.61 -3.01
CA VAL A 191 5.31 -9.08 -4.28
C VAL A 191 6.57 -8.28 -4.61
N MET A 192 7.70 -8.95 -4.66
CA MET A 192 8.97 -8.41 -5.18
C MET A 192 9.11 -8.81 -6.64
N ILE A 193 9.57 -7.88 -7.47
CA ILE A 193 9.79 -8.12 -8.91
C ILE A 193 11.26 -7.93 -9.28
N PHE A 194 11.72 -8.71 -10.24
CA PHE A 194 13.09 -8.69 -10.75
C PHE A 194 13.15 -9.14 -12.21
N ASN A 195 14.31 -8.96 -12.84
CA ASN A 195 14.49 -9.24 -14.27
C ASN A 195 13.43 -8.54 -15.14
N VAL A 196 13.07 -7.30 -14.75
CA VAL A 196 11.98 -6.53 -15.35
C VAL A 196 12.40 -6.02 -16.73
N LYS A 197 11.51 -6.24 -17.71
CA LYS A 197 11.59 -5.68 -19.05
C LYS A 197 10.39 -4.76 -19.26
N THR A 198 10.58 -3.61 -19.88
CA THR A 198 9.54 -2.62 -20.14
C THR A 198 9.41 -2.34 -21.64
N GLY A 199 8.27 -1.78 -22.05
CA GLY A 199 8.06 -1.33 -23.43
C GLY A 199 7.84 -2.43 -24.48
N MET A 200 7.67 -3.71 -24.07
CA MET A 200 7.43 -4.79 -25.01
C MET A 200 5.98 -4.83 -25.50
N ALA A 201 5.77 -5.34 -26.70
CA ALA A 201 4.45 -5.69 -27.18
C ALA A 201 3.94 -6.95 -26.46
N LEU A 202 2.75 -6.88 -25.87
CA LEU A 202 2.08 -7.99 -25.22
C LEU A 202 0.76 -8.27 -25.91
N ASP A 203 0.54 -9.53 -26.34
CA ASP A 203 -0.71 -9.97 -26.94
C ASP A 203 -1.87 -9.85 -25.94
N ASP A 204 -3.04 -9.44 -26.40
CA ASP A 204 -4.27 -9.36 -25.60
C ASP A 204 -4.66 -10.70 -24.97
N LYS A 205 -4.37 -11.80 -25.67
CA LYS A 205 -4.61 -13.17 -25.17
C LYS A 205 -3.90 -13.48 -23.87
N VAL A 206 -2.78 -12.80 -23.58
CA VAL A 206 -2.06 -12.97 -22.31
C VAL A 206 -2.97 -12.64 -21.11
N PHE A 207 -3.88 -11.67 -21.27
CA PHE A 207 -4.75 -11.16 -20.21
C PHE A 207 -6.18 -11.68 -20.30
N GLN A 208 -6.44 -12.66 -21.14
CA GLN A 208 -7.77 -13.22 -21.31
C GLN A 208 -8.16 -14.07 -20.11
N ILE A 209 -9.29 -13.70 -19.51
CA ILE A 209 -9.92 -14.48 -18.42
C ILE A 209 -10.74 -15.62 -19.06
N PRO A 210 -10.58 -16.87 -18.61
CA PRO A 210 -11.38 -17.99 -19.10
C PRO A 210 -12.79 -17.96 -18.46
N TYR A 211 -13.63 -17.03 -18.90
CA TYR A 211 -14.95 -16.79 -18.32
C TYR A 211 -15.86 -18.01 -18.30
N ASP A 212 -15.72 -18.91 -19.27
CA ASP A 212 -16.51 -20.14 -19.30
C ASP A 212 -16.15 -21.08 -18.14
N GLU A 213 -14.86 -21.22 -17.83
CA GLU A 213 -14.40 -21.97 -16.67
C GLU A 213 -14.82 -21.32 -15.35
N VAL A 214 -14.77 -19.96 -15.31
CA VAL A 214 -15.15 -19.17 -14.11
C VAL A 214 -16.64 -19.30 -13.81
N ARG A 215 -17.49 -19.34 -14.84
CA ARG A 215 -18.96 -19.42 -14.70
C ARG A 215 -19.45 -20.83 -14.35
N ASN A 216 -18.88 -21.86 -14.94
CA ASN A 216 -19.35 -23.24 -14.80
C ASN A 216 -19.25 -23.77 -13.37
N LYS A 217 -18.65 -23.05 -12.44
CA LYS A 217 -18.50 -23.45 -11.03
C LYS A 217 -19.34 -22.67 -10.02
N ARG A 218 -20.13 -21.67 -10.47
CA ARG A 218 -21.14 -21.04 -9.59
C ARG A 218 -22.45 -21.83 -9.52
N GLY A 219 -22.59 -22.94 -10.26
CA GLY A 219 -23.82 -23.73 -10.37
C GLY A 219 -23.73 -25.16 -9.84
N GLY A 220 -22.74 -25.44 -8.98
CA GLY A 220 -22.60 -26.75 -8.32
C GLY A 220 -22.58 -26.63 -6.83
#